data_5f751af82a7a0f22ed7dae8b0ea905e0
#
_entry.id   5f751af82a7a0f22ed7dae8b0ea905e0
#
_cell.length_a   1.000
_cell.length_b   1.000
_cell.length_c   1.000
_cell.angle_alpha   90.00
_cell.angle_beta   90.00
_cell.angle_gamma   90.00
#
_symmetry.space_group_name_H-M   'P 1'
#
loop_
_entity.id
_entity.type
_entity.pdbx_description
1 polymer ?
#
loop_
_entity_poly.entity_id
_entity_poly.type
_entity_poly.pdbx_seq_one_letter_code
_entity_poly.pdbx_strand_id
1 'polypeptide(L)'
;GMWLARILKPKRSISCPKHFGGLNFYNKSFTHMASLVLPRERHIAQFNMDHLRALGVVVPEEEVPGLKLTIPDEARAEAAKLVGGLKDYVLVHPAARFFFKCWTEERTAEMLDRLASQGEKIVITSGPSDEERTMIEKIVSLLKVAKPIVLIGKTPSMKTFAALIDDAKLLIGVDSAPAHMAAALQTPEVILFGATIPGRWRPWENNASRVVISPGRCHFCEQRGCGRCGISECMREIRVEDVMEAANELLEHRDIPDAYRKTVYGPNDRFPTYS
;
A
#
# COMPACT_ATOMS: atom_id res chain seq x y z
N GLY A 1 -6.33 20.09 -11.62
CA GLY A 1 -7.73 19.81 -12.01
C GLY A 1 -8.55 21.05 -12.29
N MET A 2 -8.72 21.98 -11.33
CA MET A 2 -9.60 23.17 -11.46
C MET A 2 -9.28 24.03 -12.70
N TRP A 3 -8.03 24.44 -12.88
CA TRP A 3 -7.63 25.25 -14.04
C TRP A 3 -7.85 24.53 -15.37
N LEU A 4 -7.57 23.23 -15.43
CA LEU A 4 -7.86 22.43 -16.63
C LEU A 4 -9.36 22.40 -16.94
N ALA A 5 -10.23 22.22 -15.95
CA ALA A 5 -11.66 22.24 -16.14
C ALA A 5 -12.16 23.60 -16.68
N ARG A 6 -11.57 24.71 -16.24
CA ARG A 6 -11.92 26.06 -16.71
C ARG A 6 -11.42 26.36 -18.13
N ILE A 7 -10.23 25.89 -18.46
CA ILE A 7 -9.61 26.11 -19.77
C ILE A 7 -10.29 25.23 -20.83
N LEU A 8 -10.41 23.93 -20.56
CA LEU A 8 -10.93 22.95 -21.50
C LEU A 8 -12.46 22.96 -21.59
N LYS A 9 -13.17 23.49 -20.61
CA LYS A 9 -14.64 23.55 -20.52
C LYS A 9 -15.32 22.26 -20.98
N PRO A 10 -14.95 21.09 -20.38
CA PRO A 10 -15.54 19.82 -20.81
C PRO A 10 -17.06 19.84 -20.59
N LYS A 11 -17.82 19.09 -21.42
CA LYS A 11 -19.26 18.95 -21.24
C LYS A 11 -19.65 18.47 -19.84
N ARG A 12 -18.83 17.59 -19.26
CA ARG A 12 -18.99 17.10 -17.90
C ARG A 12 -17.64 17.11 -17.19
N SER A 13 -17.61 17.65 -16.00
CA SER A 13 -16.47 17.66 -15.10
C SER A 13 -16.95 17.48 -13.67
N ILE A 14 -16.26 16.69 -12.90
CA ILE A 14 -16.68 16.34 -11.56
C ILE A 14 -15.54 16.52 -10.55
N SER A 15 -15.86 16.88 -9.33
CA SER A 15 -14.94 16.98 -8.21
C SER A 15 -15.68 16.82 -6.89
N CYS A 16 -14.93 16.65 -5.81
CA CYS A 16 -15.47 16.74 -4.45
C CYS A 16 -15.48 18.21 -4.01
N PRO A 17 -16.51 18.66 -3.30
CA PRO A 17 -16.55 20.00 -2.73
C PRO A 17 -15.37 20.23 -1.79
N LYS A 18 -14.76 21.41 -1.83
CA LYS A 18 -13.81 21.85 -0.83
C LYS A 18 -14.50 22.83 0.12
N HIS A 19 -14.44 22.53 1.42
CA HIS A 19 -15.10 23.32 2.47
C HIS A 19 -14.23 24.42 3.10
N PHE A 20 -13.04 24.72 2.53
CA PHE A 20 -12.18 25.78 3.05
C PHE A 20 -12.58 27.15 2.51
N GLY A 21 -12.82 28.07 3.42
CA GLY A 21 -13.35 29.41 3.25
C GLY A 21 -13.08 30.08 1.89
N GLY A 22 -14.12 30.56 1.22
CA GLY A 22 -14.03 31.33 -0.02
C GLY A 22 -13.89 30.52 -1.32
N LEU A 23 -13.91 29.18 -1.28
CA LEU A 23 -13.71 28.31 -2.46
C LEU A 23 -14.96 28.08 -3.33
N ASN A 24 -15.92 29.00 -3.29
CA ASN A 24 -17.03 28.98 -4.24
C ASN A 24 -16.55 28.97 -5.70
N PHE A 25 -15.40 29.60 -5.97
CA PHE A 25 -14.73 29.59 -7.26
C PHE A 25 -14.24 28.20 -7.68
N TYR A 26 -13.70 27.39 -6.76
CA TYR A 26 -13.30 26.02 -7.02
C TYR A 26 -14.51 25.16 -7.39
N ASN A 27 -15.53 25.16 -6.55
CA ASN A 27 -16.74 24.35 -6.76
C ASN A 27 -17.46 24.73 -8.05
N LYS A 28 -17.55 26.03 -8.36
CA LYS A 28 -18.14 26.54 -9.62
C LYS A 28 -17.32 26.22 -10.89
N SER A 29 -16.13 25.65 -10.74
CA SER A 29 -15.30 25.27 -11.91
C SER A 29 -15.65 23.90 -12.46
N PHE A 30 -16.49 23.15 -11.78
CA PHE A 30 -16.93 21.82 -12.18
C PHE A 30 -18.45 21.81 -12.45
N THR A 31 -18.87 20.95 -13.35
CA THR A 31 -20.31 20.83 -13.71
C THR A 31 -21.08 20.00 -12.69
N HIS A 32 -20.40 19.10 -11.98
CA HIS A 32 -20.98 18.19 -10.99
C HIS A 32 -20.09 18.11 -9.75
N MET A 33 -20.74 17.90 -8.58
CA MET A 33 -20.06 17.68 -7.32
C MET A 33 -20.46 16.32 -6.74
N ALA A 34 -19.49 15.46 -6.45
CA ALA A 34 -19.72 14.22 -5.74
C ALA A 34 -19.90 14.49 -4.24
N SER A 35 -20.73 13.70 -3.56
CA SER A 35 -20.89 13.79 -2.11
C SER A 35 -19.57 13.62 -1.38
N LEU A 36 -19.38 14.38 -0.27
CA LEU A 36 -18.15 14.35 0.52
C LEU A 36 -18.22 13.43 1.75
N VAL A 37 -19.32 12.72 1.93
CA VAL A 37 -19.39 11.84 3.08
C VAL A 37 -18.50 10.64 2.83
N LEU A 38 -17.27 10.71 3.38
CA LEU A 38 -16.32 9.60 3.41
C LEU A 38 -16.25 9.08 4.85
N PRO A 39 -17.12 8.15 5.24
CA PRO A 39 -16.99 7.47 6.54
C PRO A 39 -15.58 6.87 6.66
N ARG A 40 -15.03 6.81 7.87
CA ARG A 40 -13.71 6.24 8.10
C ARG A 40 -13.57 4.80 7.58
N GLU A 41 -14.66 4.07 7.61
CA GLU A 41 -14.73 2.66 7.21
C GLU A 41 -14.97 2.44 5.71
N ARG A 42 -15.31 3.50 4.95
CA ARG A 42 -15.59 3.37 3.53
C ARG A 42 -14.32 3.40 2.71
N HIS A 43 -14.14 2.38 1.88
CA HIS A 43 -12.95 2.27 1.04
C HIS A 43 -12.89 3.33 -0.06
N ILE A 44 -11.69 3.77 -0.41
CA ILE A 44 -11.49 4.80 -1.44
C ILE A 44 -11.99 4.36 -2.83
N ALA A 45 -11.97 3.06 -3.14
CA ALA A 45 -12.53 2.53 -4.38
C ALA A 45 -14.03 2.79 -4.46
N GLN A 46 -14.78 2.51 -3.39
CA GLN A 46 -16.22 2.80 -3.29
C GLN A 46 -16.50 4.30 -3.41
N PHE A 47 -15.70 5.12 -2.71
CA PHE A 47 -15.82 6.57 -2.79
C PHE A 47 -15.55 7.11 -4.20
N ASN A 48 -14.61 6.53 -4.94
CA ASN A 48 -14.34 6.93 -6.31
C ASN A 48 -15.52 6.66 -7.24
N MET A 49 -16.36 5.66 -6.96
CA MET A 49 -17.57 5.39 -7.71
C MET A 49 -18.65 6.48 -7.52
N ASP A 50 -18.62 7.24 -6.42
CA ASP A 50 -19.56 8.36 -6.22
C ASP A 50 -19.41 9.46 -7.27
N HIS A 51 -18.22 9.57 -7.86
CA HIS A 51 -18.02 10.47 -8.99
C HIS A 51 -18.86 10.05 -10.20
N LEU A 52 -18.99 8.76 -10.46
CA LEU A 52 -19.86 8.24 -11.53
C LEU A 52 -21.34 8.37 -11.16
N ARG A 53 -21.71 8.09 -9.91
CA ARG A 53 -23.08 8.26 -9.41
C ARG A 53 -23.56 9.71 -9.54
N ALA A 54 -22.68 10.67 -9.23
CA ALA A 54 -23.00 12.09 -9.41
C ALA A 54 -23.18 12.51 -10.89
N LEU A 55 -22.75 11.69 -11.85
CA LEU A 55 -23.03 11.86 -13.28
C LEU A 55 -24.30 11.10 -13.73
N GLY A 56 -25.04 10.48 -12.82
CA GLY A 56 -26.23 9.68 -13.11
C GLY A 56 -25.95 8.24 -13.55
N VAL A 57 -24.69 7.77 -13.43
CA VAL A 57 -24.36 6.36 -13.67
C VAL A 57 -24.79 5.53 -12.47
N VAL A 58 -25.60 4.50 -12.69
CA VAL A 58 -26.00 3.58 -11.62
C VAL A 58 -24.85 2.62 -11.36
N VAL A 59 -24.26 2.71 -10.17
CA VAL A 59 -23.23 1.81 -9.66
C VAL A 59 -23.68 1.37 -8.28
N PRO A 60 -24.21 0.15 -8.09
CA PRO A 60 -24.53 -0.40 -6.77
C PRO A 60 -23.31 -0.39 -5.84
N GLU A 61 -23.51 -0.24 -4.54
CA GLU A 61 -22.38 -0.18 -3.60
C GLU A 61 -21.63 -1.51 -3.48
N GLU A 62 -22.35 -2.60 -3.59
CA GLU A 62 -21.84 -3.97 -3.58
C GLU A 62 -21.18 -4.40 -4.88
N GLU A 63 -21.31 -3.63 -5.95
CA GLU A 63 -20.79 -3.96 -7.29
C GLU A 63 -19.58 -3.12 -7.68
N VAL A 64 -18.81 -2.60 -6.72
CA VAL A 64 -17.57 -1.91 -7.05
C VAL A 64 -16.57 -2.92 -7.61
N PRO A 65 -16.15 -2.78 -8.88
CA PRO A 65 -15.33 -3.80 -9.51
C PRO A 65 -13.93 -3.89 -8.86
N GLY A 66 -13.36 -5.09 -8.89
CA GLY A 66 -11.97 -5.31 -8.54
C GLY A 66 -11.02 -4.50 -9.42
N LEU A 67 -9.84 -4.25 -8.92
CA LEU A 67 -8.79 -3.56 -9.67
C LEU A 67 -8.29 -4.44 -10.82
N LYS A 68 -7.87 -3.81 -11.92
CA LYS A 68 -7.22 -4.52 -13.04
C LYS A 68 -5.96 -3.78 -13.45
N LEU A 69 -4.88 -4.53 -13.61
CA LEU A 69 -3.60 -4.02 -14.09
C LEU A 69 -3.08 -4.94 -15.21
N THR A 70 -2.82 -4.36 -16.38
CA THR A 70 -2.27 -5.10 -17.52
C THR A 70 -0.76 -4.90 -17.60
N ILE A 71 -0.03 -5.98 -17.70
CA ILE A 71 1.43 -6.00 -17.79
C ILE A 71 1.82 -6.39 -19.22
N PRO A 72 2.44 -5.49 -19.99
CA PRO A 72 2.97 -5.82 -21.31
C PRO A 72 4.14 -6.82 -21.26
N ASP A 73 4.31 -7.60 -22.32
CA ASP A 73 5.36 -8.62 -22.40
C ASP A 73 6.79 -8.02 -22.30
N GLU A 74 6.98 -6.81 -22.82
CA GLU A 74 8.24 -6.09 -22.71
C GLU A 74 8.58 -5.79 -21.23
N ALA A 75 7.57 -5.41 -20.44
CA ALA A 75 7.76 -5.15 -19.02
C ALA A 75 8.08 -6.43 -18.23
N ARG A 76 7.49 -7.57 -18.61
CA ARG A 76 7.83 -8.89 -18.04
C ARG A 76 9.27 -9.29 -18.39
N ALA A 77 9.67 -9.13 -19.64
CA ALA A 77 11.04 -9.43 -20.06
C ALA A 77 12.07 -8.54 -19.35
N GLU A 78 11.74 -7.27 -19.12
CA GLU A 78 12.59 -6.33 -18.41
C GLU A 78 12.68 -6.67 -16.91
N ALA A 79 11.58 -7.00 -16.26
CA ALA A 79 11.55 -7.46 -14.87
C ALA A 79 12.39 -8.73 -14.68
N ALA A 80 12.23 -9.71 -15.57
CA ALA A 80 13.02 -10.94 -15.54
C ALA A 80 14.53 -10.69 -15.62
N LYS A 81 14.98 -9.73 -16.44
CA LYS A 81 16.40 -9.34 -16.51
C LYS A 81 16.91 -8.76 -15.19
N LEU A 82 16.08 -7.92 -14.50
CA LEU A 82 16.47 -7.29 -13.25
C LEU A 82 16.72 -8.31 -12.12
N VAL A 83 15.99 -9.40 -12.11
CA VAL A 83 16.10 -10.45 -11.08
C VAL A 83 16.79 -11.73 -11.58
N GLY A 84 17.43 -11.69 -12.77
CA GLY A 84 18.12 -12.86 -13.33
C GLY A 84 17.22 -14.06 -13.63
N GLY A 85 15.97 -13.83 -13.98
CA GLY A 85 14.95 -14.85 -14.24
C GLY A 85 14.36 -15.51 -12.99
N LEU A 86 14.67 -14.99 -11.80
CA LEU A 86 14.12 -15.50 -10.53
C LEU A 86 12.60 -15.34 -10.50
N LYS A 87 11.90 -16.35 -10.02
CA LYS A 87 10.47 -16.39 -9.76
C LYS A 87 10.22 -16.82 -8.31
N ASP A 88 8.98 -16.67 -7.85
CA ASP A 88 8.54 -17.14 -6.52
C ASP A 88 9.42 -16.61 -5.38
N TYR A 89 9.74 -15.33 -5.42
CA TYR A 89 10.49 -14.64 -4.37
C TYR A 89 9.55 -13.82 -3.48
N VAL A 90 10.03 -13.47 -2.29
CA VAL A 90 9.38 -12.45 -1.46
C VAL A 90 9.88 -11.07 -1.92
N LEU A 91 8.96 -10.25 -2.43
CA LEU A 91 9.23 -8.87 -2.81
C LEU A 91 9.02 -7.96 -1.60
N VAL A 92 10.03 -7.20 -1.21
CA VAL A 92 9.93 -6.26 -0.10
C VAL A 92 10.08 -4.83 -0.60
N HIS A 93 9.04 -4.01 -0.35
CA HIS A 93 9.05 -2.58 -0.66
C HIS A 93 8.77 -1.77 0.62
N PRO A 94 9.80 -1.51 1.44
CA PRO A 94 9.63 -0.94 2.78
C PRO A 94 9.42 0.58 2.77
N ALA A 95 9.68 1.23 1.63
CA ALA A 95 9.65 2.67 1.48
C ALA A 95 8.27 3.18 1.01
N ALA A 96 7.97 4.41 1.36
CA ALA A 96 6.85 5.17 0.84
C ALA A 96 7.26 6.63 0.68
N ARG A 97 6.63 7.36 -0.24
CA ARG A 97 6.84 8.80 -0.44
C ARG A 97 6.77 9.62 0.86
N PHE A 98 5.97 9.16 1.80
CA PHE A 98 5.81 9.76 3.12
C PHE A 98 6.43 8.85 4.17
N PHE A 99 7.60 9.22 4.69
CA PHE A 99 8.39 8.42 5.61
C PHE A 99 7.68 8.09 6.93
N PHE A 100 6.71 8.88 7.35
CA PHE A 100 5.87 8.54 8.51
C PHE A 100 5.07 7.24 8.34
N LYS A 101 5.02 6.68 7.13
CA LYS A 101 4.41 5.37 6.82
C LYS A 101 5.43 4.24 6.81
N CYS A 102 6.72 4.54 6.82
CA CYS A 102 7.77 3.53 6.76
C CYS A 102 7.98 2.87 8.13
N TRP A 103 8.30 1.59 8.08
CA TRP A 103 8.75 0.84 9.25
C TRP A 103 10.21 1.16 9.56
N THR A 104 10.74 0.67 10.71
CA THR A 104 12.14 0.94 11.05
C THR A 104 13.07 0.05 10.24
N GLU A 105 14.26 0.56 9.95
CA GLU A 105 15.28 -0.15 9.20
C GLU A 105 15.75 -1.41 9.93
N GLU A 106 15.88 -1.33 11.27
CA GLU A 106 16.32 -2.44 12.11
C GLU A 106 15.33 -3.60 12.08
N ARG A 107 14.03 -3.32 12.22
CA ARG A 107 12.98 -4.34 12.18
C ARG A 107 12.78 -4.89 10.76
N THR A 108 12.93 -4.05 9.76
CA THR A 108 12.92 -4.51 8.36
C THR A 108 14.07 -5.47 8.10
N ALA A 109 15.28 -5.14 8.56
CA ALA A 109 16.44 -6.01 8.42
C ALA A 109 16.26 -7.34 9.18
N GLU A 110 15.73 -7.30 10.41
CA GLU A 110 15.42 -8.50 11.18
C GLU A 110 14.42 -9.41 10.48
N MET A 111 13.34 -8.84 9.94
CA MET A 111 12.35 -9.59 9.14
C MET A 111 13.00 -10.26 7.92
N LEU A 112 13.84 -9.52 7.17
CA LEU A 112 14.55 -10.07 6.02
C LEU A 112 15.46 -11.23 6.40
N ASP A 113 16.20 -11.13 7.52
CA ASP A 113 17.07 -12.19 8.03
C ASP A 113 16.26 -13.43 8.46
N ARG A 114 15.08 -13.25 9.07
CA ARG A 114 14.19 -14.36 9.42
C ARG A 114 13.62 -15.06 8.18
N LEU A 115 13.17 -14.31 7.18
CA LEU A 115 12.70 -14.88 5.90
C LEU A 115 13.83 -15.66 5.19
N ALA A 116 15.04 -15.09 5.14
CA ALA A 116 16.19 -15.79 4.56
C ALA A 116 16.56 -17.07 5.31
N SER A 117 16.42 -17.08 6.65
CA SER A 117 16.65 -18.26 7.49
C SER A 117 15.61 -19.37 7.24
N GLN A 118 14.43 -19.01 6.74
CA GLN A 118 13.40 -19.95 6.28
C GLN A 118 13.64 -20.45 4.84
N GLY A 119 14.71 -19.99 4.19
CA GLY A 119 15.05 -20.36 2.82
C GLY A 119 14.42 -19.48 1.74
N GLU A 120 13.77 -18.36 2.12
CA GLU A 120 13.13 -17.48 1.18
C GLU A 120 14.13 -16.69 0.34
N LYS A 121 13.86 -16.60 -0.97
CA LYS A 121 14.58 -15.70 -1.87
C LYS A 121 13.94 -14.33 -1.80
N ILE A 122 14.75 -13.29 -1.66
CA ILE A 122 14.26 -11.94 -1.39
C ILE A 122 14.71 -10.98 -2.48
N VAL A 123 13.78 -10.15 -2.93
CA VAL A 123 14.03 -8.97 -3.76
C VAL A 123 13.60 -7.74 -2.98
N ILE A 124 14.49 -6.78 -2.76
CA ILE A 124 14.16 -5.51 -2.11
C ILE A 124 14.19 -4.36 -3.13
N THR A 125 13.18 -3.52 -3.07
CA THR A 125 12.97 -2.42 -4.02
C THR A 125 12.75 -1.09 -3.31
N SER A 126 13.06 0.02 -4.00
CA SER A 126 12.67 1.37 -3.61
C SER A 126 12.21 2.19 -4.81
N GLY A 127 11.61 3.34 -4.55
CA GLY A 127 11.47 4.40 -5.53
C GLY A 127 12.82 5.09 -5.83
N PRO A 128 12.80 6.16 -6.65
CA PRO A 128 14.01 6.80 -7.13
C PRO A 128 14.60 7.87 -6.21
N SER A 129 13.98 8.19 -5.08
CA SER A 129 14.45 9.28 -4.21
C SER A 129 15.71 8.90 -3.42
N ASP A 130 16.53 9.91 -3.08
CA ASP A 130 17.73 9.69 -2.30
C ASP A 130 17.44 9.26 -0.86
N GLU A 131 16.33 9.73 -0.31
CA GLU A 131 15.88 9.31 1.03
C GLU A 131 15.51 7.83 1.05
N GLU A 132 14.77 7.34 0.04
CA GLU A 132 14.45 5.92 -0.08
C GLU A 132 15.71 5.08 -0.32
N ARG A 133 16.64 5.56 -1.14
CA ARG A 133 17.96 4.95 -1.34
C ARG A 133 18.68 4.77 0.00
N THR A 134 18.82 5.86 0.77
CA THR A 134 19.51 5.86 2.06
C THR A 134 18.88 4.85 3.03
N MET A 135 17.54 4.78 3.06
CA MET A 135 16.81 3.81 3.87
C MET A 135 17.18 2.37 3.47
N ILE A 136 17.14 2.04 2.17
CA ILE A 136 17.48 0.67 1.73
C ILE A 136 18.95 0.35 2.01
N GLU A 137 19.88 1.26 1.75
CA GLU A 137 21.30 1.09 2.05
C GLU A 137 21.52 0.83 3.56
N LYS A 138 20.80 1.54 4.43
CA LYS A 138 20.81 1.31 5.87
C LYS A 138 20.27 -0.09 6.22
N ILE A 139 19.11 -0.48 5.67
CA ILE A 139 18.56 -1.83 5.87
C ILE A 139 19.59 -2.90 5.46
N VAL A 140 20.16 -2.78 4.25
CA VAL A 140 21.14 -3.74 3.73
C VAL A 140 22.39 -3.81 4.63
N SER A 141 22.84 -2.69 5.19
CA SER A 141 24.00 -2.65 6.10
C SER A 141 23.74 -3.36 7.43
N LEU A 142 22.49 -3.57 7.83
CA LEU A 142 22.08 -4.24 9.06
C LEU A 142 21.87 -5.75 8.90
N LEU A 143 21.83 -6.25 7.64
CA LEU A 143 21.59 -7.67 7.36
C LEU A 143 22.75 -8.55 7.86
N LYS A 144 22.40 -9.69 8.44
CA LYS A 144 23.35 -10.69 8.95
C LYS A 144 23.30 -12.00 8.16
N VAL A 145 22.13 -12.36 7.66
CA VAL A 145 21.86 -13.64 6.99
C VAL A 145 21.36 -13.40 5.55
N ALA A 146 20.43 -12.50 5.38
CA ALA A 146 19.78 -12.25 4.09
C ALA A 146 20.76 -11.67 3.06
N LYS A 147 20.64 -12.16 1.82
CA LYS A 147 21.38 -11.67 0.65
C LYS A 147 20.38 -11.34 -0.46
N PRO A 148 19.60 -10.27 -0.31
CA PRO A 148 18.55 -9.94 -1.29
C PRO A 148 19.13 -9.43 -2.61
N ILE A 149 18.36 -9.61 -3.69
CA ILE A 149 18.56 -8.81 -4.90
C ILE A 149 18.07 -7.39 -4.58
N VAL A 150 18.98 -6.40 -4.73
CA VAL A 150 18.71 -5.01 -4.37
C VAL A 150 18.47 -4.17 -5.62
N LEU A 151 17.25 -3.63 -5.76
CA LEU A 151 16.80 -2.86 -6.92
C LEU A 151 16.47 -1.39 -6.56
N ILE A 152 17.44 -0.68 -5.98
CA ILE A 152 17.28 0.74 -5.59
C ILE A 152 17.14 1.62 -6.84
N GLY A 153 15.96 2.20 -7.05
CA GLY A 153 15.70 3.09 -8.18
C GLY A 153 15.96 2.47 -9.58
N LYS A 154 16.10 1.14 -9.63
CA LYS A 154 16.42 0.42 -10.87
C LYS A 154 15.21 -0.02 -11.67
N THR A 155 14.02 0.19 -11.15
CA THR A 155 12.78 -0.17 -11.85
C THR A 155 12.44 0.92 -12.86
N PRO A 156 12.58 0.68 -14.16
CA PRO A 156 12.50 1.74 -15.16
C PRO A 156 11.07 2.26 -15.39
N SER A 157 10.07 1.48 -15.01
CA SER A 157 8.66 1.89 -15.14
C SER A 157 7.78 1.21 -14.10
N MET A 158 6.59 1.79 -13.86
CA MET A 158 5.56 1.16 -13.04
C MET A 158 5.07 -0.16 -13.64
N LYS A 159 5.13 -0.35 -14.96
CA LYS A 159 4.76 -1.60 -15.63
C LYS A 159 5.77 -2.70 -15.33
N THR A 160 7.07 -2.39 -15.36
CA THR A 160 8.15 -3.31 -14.98
C THR A 160 8.06 -3.66 -13.50
N PHE A 161 7.71 -2.68 -12.66
CA PHE A 161 7.47 -2.93 -11.23
C PHE A 161 6.25 -3.83 -11.00
N ALA A 162 5.17 -3.65 -11.76
CA ALA A 162 4.02 -4.55 -11.74
C ALA A 162 4.41 -5.99 -12.09
N ALA A 163 5.30 -6.17 -13.07
CA ALA A 163 5.79 -7.51 -13.42
C ALA A 163 6.62 -8.14 -12.29
N LEU A 164 7.42 -7.35 -11.57
CA LEU A 164 8.12 -7.84 -10.38
C LEU A 164 7.14 -8.26 -9.27
N ILE A 165 6.04 -7.55 -9.09
CA ILE A 165 4.99 -7.91 -8.12
C ILE A 165 4.28 -9.20 -8.55
N ASP A 166 3.95 -9.32 -9.83
CA ASP A 166 3.23 -10.48 -10.40
C ASP A 166 4.06 -11.78 -10.32
N ASP A 167 5.39 -11.67 -10.43
CA ASP A 167 6.34 -12.77 -10.30
C ASP A 167 6.68 -13.14 -8.84
N ALA A 168 6.26 -12.32 -7.88
CA ALA A 168 6.48 -12.56 -6.46
C ALA A 168 5.41 -13.49 -5.88
N LYS A 169 5.81 -14.42 -5.00
CA LYS A 169 4.86 -15.23 -4.23
C LYS A 169 4.26 -14.48 -3.03
N LEU A 170 4.90 -13.39 -2.60
CA LEU A 170 4.45 -12.52 -1.52
C LEU A 170 5.05 -11.13 -1.69
N LEU A 171 4.24 -10.09 -1.55
CA LEU A 171 4.68 -8.71 -1.33
C LEU A 171 4.60 -8.37 0.15
N ILE A 172 5.68 -7.82 0.73
CA ILE A 172 5.66 -7.19 2.05
C ILE A 172 6.00 -5.71 1.89
N GLY A 173 5.14 -4.84 2.42
CA GLY A 173 5.32 -3.40 2.27
C GLY A 173 4.51 -2.57 3.25
N VAL A 174 4.44 -1.28 2.98
CA VAL A 174 3.68 -0.29 3.74
C VAL A 174 2.53 0.26 2.91
N ASP A 175 1.62 1.02 3.51
CA ASP A 175 0.51 1.69 2.81
C ASP A 175 1.05 2.66 1.73
N SER A 176 1.22 2.13 0.51
CA SER A 176 1.76 2.82 -0.65
C SER A 176 1.27 2.19 -1.97
N ALA A 177 1.63 2.76 -3.11
CA ALA A 177 1.17 2.30 -4.41
C ALA A 177 1.41 0.79 -4.69
N PRO A 178 2.55 0.18 -4.30
CA PRO A 178 2.78 -1.26 -4.46
C PRO A 178 1.67 -2.15 -3.90
N ALA A 179 1.10 -1.80 -2.74
CA ALA A 179 -0.01 -2.56 -2.15
C ALA A 179 -1.23 -2.62 -3.07
N HIS A 180 -1.61 -1.48 -3.64
CA HIS A 180 -2.74 -1.44 -4.59
C HIS A 180 -2.43 -2.14 -5.92
N MET A 181 -1.15 -2.17 -6.32
CA MET A 181 -0.72 -2.93 -7.50
C MET A 181 -0.79 -4.44 -7.23
N ALA A 182 -0.34 -4.91 -6.07
CA ALA A 182 -0.47 -6.30 -5.66
C ALA A 182 -1.94 -6.73 -5.56
N ALA A 183 -2.81 -5.88 -5.00
CA ALA A 183 -4.25 -6.12 -4.99
C ALA A 183 -4.82 -6.27 -6.41
N ALA A 184 -4.41 -5.42 -7.36
CA ALA A 184 -4.85 -5.48 -8.74
C ALA A 184 -4.37 -6.73 -9.49
N LEU A 185 -3.24 -7.31 -9.07
CA LEU A 185 -2.62 -8.51 -9.63
C LEU A 185 -3.00 -9.78 -8.86
N GLN A 186 -3.70 -9.64 -7.72
CA GLN A 186 -4.04 -10.74 -6.80
C GLN A 186 -2.79 -11.44 -6.23
N THR A 187 -1.66 -10.73 -6.17
CA THR A 187 -0.45 -11.21 -5.52
C THR A 187 -0.67 -11.21 -4.00
N PRO A 188 -0.34 -12.29 -3.28
CA PRO A 188 -0.39 -12.32 -1.83
C PRO A 188 0.42 -11.17 -1.22
N GLU A 189 -0.10 -10.52 -0.16
CA GLU A 189 0.55 -9.34 0.38
C GLU A 189 0.36 -9.14 1.89
N VAL A 190 1.40 -8.63 2.54
CA VAL A 190 1.38 -8.16 3.93
C VAL A 190 1.70 -6.67 3.94
N ILE A 191 0.74 -5.86 4.39
CA ILE A 191 0.85 -4.40 4.36
C ILE A 191 0.76 -3.82 5.78
N LEU A 192 1.79 -3.05 6.14
CA LEU A 192 1.88 -2.40 7.44
C LEU A 192 1.16 -1.05 7.41
N PHE A 193 0.30 -0.83 8.41
CA PHE A 193 -0.44 0.40 8.57
C PHE A 193 -0.17 1.04 9.94
N GLY A 194 0.03 2.35 9.93
CA GLY A 194 0.20 3.16 11.13
C GLY A 194 -0.82 4.28 11.22
N ALA A 195 -0.43 5.49 10.85
CA ALA A 195 -1.27 6.68 10.96
C ALA A 195 -2.45 6.73 9.98
N THR A 196 -2.40 6.00 8.88
CA THR A 196 -3.46 5.97 7.86
C THR A 196 -4.55 4.95 8.21
N ILE A 197 -5.76 5.18 7.72
CA ILE A 197 -6.94 4.37 8.04
C ILE A 197 -7.00 3.14 7.11
N PRO A 198 -6.81 1.90 7.61
CA PRO A 198 -6.87 0.71 6.78
C PRO A 198 -8.25 0.50 6.13
N GLY A 199 -9.35 0.80 6.83
CA GLY A 199 -10.70 0.72 6.25
C GLY A 199 -10.85 1.51 4.95
N ARG A 200 -10.06 2.60 4.80
CA ARG A 200 -10.06 3.44 3.61
C ARG A 200 -9.05 3.02 2.56
N TRP A 201 -7.86 2.52 2.97
CA TRP A 201 -6.70 2.37 2.10
C TRP A 201 -6.15 0.95 2.00
N ARG A 202 -6.73 -0.04 2.71
CA ARG A 202 -6.27 -1.45 2.59
C ARG A 202 -6.33 -1.94 1.15
N PRO A 203 -5.60 -3.02 0.80
CA PRO A 203 -5.76 -3.69 -0.49
C PRO A 203 -7.23 -3.97 -0.82
N TRP A 204 -7.66 -3.60 -2.01
CA TRP A 204 -9.04 -3.76 -2.46
C TRP A 204 -9.24 -5.11 -3.14
N GLU A 205 -10.20 -5.90 -2.63
CA GLU A 205 -10.61 -7.19 -3.23
C GLU A 205 -9.46 -8.19 -3.44
N ASN A 206 -8.44 -8.18 -2.57
CA ASN A 206 -7.40 -9.19 -2.52
C ASN A 206 -7.62 -10.10 -1.29
N ASN A 207 -8.09 -11.32 -1.52
CA ASN A 207 -8.35 -12.28 -0.45
C ASN A 207 -7.07 -12.79 0.23
N ALA A 208 -5.94 -12.73 -0.47
CA ALA A 208 -4.63 -13.06 0.06
C ALA A 208 -3.88 -11.84 0.61
N SER A 209 -4.60 -10.84 1.14
CA SER A 209 -3.99 -9.69 1.80
C SER A 209 -4.09 -9.79 3.33
N ARG A 210 -3.03 -9.35 4.02
CA ARG A 210 -3.01 -9.16 5.47
C ARG A 210 -2.55 -7.76 5.79
N VAL A 211 -3.27 -7.12 6.68
CA VAL A 211 -2.93 -5.79 7.21
C VAL A 211 -2.39 -5.98 8.62
N VAL A 212 -1.19 -5.47 8.86
CA VAL A 212 -0.55 -5.49 10.18
C VAL A 212 -0.55 -4.08 10.76
N ILE A 213 -1.02 -3.95 12.00
CA ILE A 213 -1.05 -2.69 12.74
C ILE A 213 -0.31 -2.82 14.07
N SER A 214 0.02 -1.68 14.68
CA SER A 214 0.58 -1.63 16.03
C SER A 214 -0.37 -2.25 17.06
N PRO A 215 0.13 -2.95 18.09
CA PRO A 215 -0.68 -3.39 19.23
C PRO A 215 -1.09 -2.24 20.16
N GLY A 216 -0.48 -1.06 20.01
CA GLY A 216 -0.76 0.12 20.83
C GLY A 216 -2.13 0.75 20.55
N ARG A 217 -2.46 1.81 21.32
CA ARG A 217 -3.74 2.52 21.18
C ARG A 217 -3.71 3.68 20.18
N CYS A 218 -2.52 4.10 19.76
CA CYS A 218 -2.35 5.27 18.89
C CYS A 218 -2.21 4.85 17.43
N HIS A 219 -3.32 4.77 16.71
CA HIS A 219 -3.30 4.55 15.27
C HIS A 219 -4.41 5.35 14.55
N PHE A 220 -4.31 5.39 13.23
CA PHE A 220 -5.29 5.97 12.33
C PHE A 220 -5.58 7.46 12.57
N CYS A 221 -4.60 8.22 13.08
CA CYS A 221 -4.74 9.65 13.38
C CYS A 221 -4.66 10.53 12.12
N GLU A 222 -4.28 9.98 10.97
CA GLU A 222 -4.07 10.68 9.70
C GLU A 222 -3.04 11.83 9.76
N GLN A 223 -2.20 11.86 10.80
CA GLN A 223 -1.12 12.85 10.94
C GLN A 223 0.15 12.41 10.19
N ARG A 224 0.93 13.36 9.77
CA ARG A 224 2.23 13.12 9.12
C ARG A 224 3.36 12.94 10.14
N GLY A 225 3.24 11.89 10.96
CA GLY A 225 4.11 11.60 12.09
C GLY A 225 3.61 12.22 13.39
N CYS A 226 4.03 11.63 14.52
CA CYS A 226 3.68 12.09 15.87
C CYS A 226 4.26 13.48 16.12
N GLY A 227 3.44 14.42 16.58
CA GLY A 227 3.87 15.80 16.75
C GLY A 227 4.36 16.49 15.46
N ARG A 228 3.98 15.99 14.29
CA ARG A 228 4.41 16.44 12.95
C ARG A 228 5.92 16.31 12.69
N CYS A 229 6.61 15.43 13.40
CA CYS A 229 8.06 15.21 13.24
C CYS A 229 8.43 14.30 12.05
N GLY A 230 7.45 13.80 11.28
CA GLY A 230 7.69 12.87 10.18
C GLY A 230 7.91 11.42 10.59
N ILE A 231 7.84 11.10 11.89
CA ILE A 231 8.02 9.76 12.47
C ILE A 231 6.71 9.34 13.14
N SER A 232 6.29 8.09 12.91
CA SER A 232 5.09 7.51 13.51
C SER A 232 5.45 6.45 14.54
N GLU A 233 5.13 6.70 15.81
CA GLU A 233 5.36 5.71 16.88
C GLU A 233 4.57 4.43 16.63
N CYS A 234 3.34 4.52 16.11
CA CYS A 234 2.56 3.35 15.72
C CYS A 234 3.27 2.45 14.69
N MET A 235 4.06 3.00 13.77
CA MET A 235 4.88 2.19 12.87
C MET A 235 6.05 1.54 13.61
N ARG A 236 6.67 2.25 14.55
CA ARG A 236 7.75 1.72 15.38
C ARG A 236 7.30 0.60 16.32
N GLU A 237 6.06 0.60 16.75
CA GLU A 237 5.50 -0.40 17.65
C GLU A 237 5.10 -1.71 16.94
N ILE A 238 4.91 -1.73 15.62
CA ILE A 238 4.65 -2.97 14.87
C ILE A 238 5.80 -3.95 15.13
N ARG A 239 5.47 -5.15 15.61
CA ARG A 239 6.45 -6.16 15.97
C ARG A 239 6.82 -7.01 14.75
N VAL A 240 8.08 -7.47 14.72
CA VAL A 240 8.54 -8.37 13.65
C VAL A 240 7.76 -9.68 13.67
N GLU A 241 7.40 -10.17 14.85
CA GLU A 241 6.60 -11.38 15.04
C GLU A 241 5.24 -11.29 14.33
N ASP A 242 4.54 -10.14 14.45
CA ASP A 242 3.23 -9.95 13.81
C ASP A 242 3.35 -9.97 12.28
N VAL A 243 4.41 -9.36 11.74
CA VAL A 243 4.67 -9.34 10.29
C VAL A 243 5.05 -10.73 9.77
N MET A 244 5.91 -11.43 10.51
CA MET A 244 6.32 -12.81 10.17
C MET A 244 5.14 -13.78 10.24
N GLU A 245 4.26 -13.62 11.24
CA GLU A 245 3.07 -14.46 11.36
C GLU A 245 2.13 -14.28 10.17
N ALA A 246 1.87 -13.03 9.76
CA ALA A 246 1.08 -12.72 8.58
C ALA A 246 1.73 -13.26 7.29
N ALA A 247 3.07 -13.17 7.19
CA ALA A 247 3.80 -13.70 6.04
C ALA A 247 3.74 -15.23 5.98
N ASN A 248 3.99 -15.90 7.10
CA ASN A 248 3.99 -17.37 7.18
C ASN A 248 2.59 -17.95 6.93
N GLU A 249 1.53 -17.29 7.41
CA GLU A 249 0.16 -17.70 7.09
C GLU A 249 -0.08 -17.75 5.58
N LEU A 250 0.36 -16.73 4.85
CA LEU A 250 0.20 -16.68 3.39
C LEU A 250 1.16 -17.63 2.66
N LEU A 251 2.38 -17.82 3.14
CA LEU A 251 3.39 -18.68 2.53
C LEU A 251 3.11 -20.17 2.78
N GLU A 252 2.59 -20.51 3.96
CA GLU A 252 2.36 -21.88 4.41
C GLU A 252 0.88 -22.30 4.30
N HIS A 253 -0.01 -21.38 3.90
CA HIS A 253 -1.47 -21.58 3.81
C HIS A 253 -2.10 -22.10 5.12
N ARG A 254 -1.66 -21.57 6.26
CA ARG A 254 -2.15 -21.90 7.60
C ARG A 254 -2.96 -20.77 8.24
N ASP A 255 -3.75 -21.08 9.26
CA ASP A 255 -4.52 -20.07 9.99
C ASP A 255 -3.64 -19.21 10.91
N ILE A 256 -4.05 -17.95 11.10
CA ILE A 256 -3.41 -17.03 12.05
C ILE A 256 -3.80 -17.46 13.48
N PRO A 257 -2.81 -17.70 14.37
CA PRO A 257 -3.08 -17.99 15.77
C PRO A 257 -3.80 -16.81 16.47
N ASP A 258 -4.67 -17.12 17.45
CA ASP A 258 -5.48 -16.12 18.16
C ASP A 258 -4.68 -15.00 18.82
N ALA A 259 -3.43 -15.29 19.23
CA ALA A 259 -2.54 -14.31 19.83
C ALA A 259 -2.26 -13.10 18.91
N TYR A 260 -2.36 -13.27 17.58
CA TYR A 260 -2.06 -12.24 16.58
C TYR A 260 -3.30 -11.57 16.01
N ARG A 261 -4.52 -12.04 16.30
CA ARG A 261 -5.78 -11.50 15.76
C ARG A 261 -6.08 -10.04 16.14
N LYS A 262 -5.31 -9.45 17.04
CA LYS A 262 -5.42 -8.02 17.42
C LYS A 262 -4.52 -7.11 16.60
N THR A 263 -3.55 -7.66 15.89
CA THR A 263 -2.53 -6.92 15.14
C THR A 263 -2.47 -7.31 13.67
N VAL A 264 -2.95 -8.51 13.31
CA VAL A 264 -3.00 -9.03 11.95
C VAL A 264 -4.47 -9.21 11.53
N TYR A 265 -4.84 -8.58 10.41
CA TYR A 265 -6.21 -8.52 9.91
C TYR A 265 -6.28 -9.07 8.48
N GLY A 266 -7.25 -9.93 8.23
CA GLY A 266 -7.60 -10.41 6.91
C GLY A 266 -8.44 -9.40 6.09
N PRO A 267 -8.80 -9.77 4.85
CA PRO A 267 -9.49 -8.86 3.92
C PRO A 267 -10.88 -8.44 4.38
N ASN A 268 -11.56 -9.26 5.18
CA ASN A 268 -12.93 -8.99 5.66
C ASN A 268 -13.00 -8.58 7.13
N ASP A 269 -11.87 -8.50 7.82
CA ASP A 269 -11.85 -8.16 9.23
C ASP A 269 -12.17 -6.68 9.46
N ARG A 270 -12.81 -6.40 10.60
CA ARG A 270 -13.07 -5.03 11.05
C ARG A 270 -11.89 -4.51 11.86
N PHE A 271 -11.42 -3.32 11.53
CA PHE A 271 -10.39 -2.64 12.29
C PHE A 271 -10.95 -2.00 13.56
N PRO A 272 -10.14 -1.88 14.63
CA PRO A 272 -10.59 -1.22 15.84
C PRO A 272 -10.98 0.24 15.54
N THR A 273 -12.13 0.63 16.07
CA THR A 273 -12.58 2.04 16.04
C THR A 273 -12.11 2.71 17.31
N TYR A 274 -11.25 3.71 17.19
CA TYR A 274 -10.88 4.55 18.33
C TYR A 274 -11.63 5.87 18.24
N SER A 275 -12.42 6.12 19.29
CA SER A 275 -13.11 7.39 19.54
C SER A 275 -12.13 8.47 19.98
#